data_f21c313e7c460a89d89c26eb832b3da7
#
_entry.id   f21c313e7c460a89d89c26eb832b3da7
#
_cell.length_a   1.000
_cell.length_b   1.000
_cell.length_c   1.000
_cell.angle_alpha   90.00
_cell.angle_beta   90.00
_cell.angle_gamma   90.00
#
_symmetry.space_group_name_H-M   'P 1'
#
loop_
_entity.id
_entity.type
_entity.pdbx_description
1 polymer ?
#
loop_
_entity_poly.entity_id
_entity_poly.type
_entity_poly.pdbx_seq_one_letter_code
_entity_poly.pdbx_strand_id
1 'polypeptide(L)'
;MASPSSIKAILAALIGNSLIAISKFIAASYTGSSAMFSEGVHSVVDSGNQLLLLYGVKRSKKPADSKHPFGYGKEMYFWSFVVAILIFGLGAGICFYEGIHKISSPQPVTNPIINYFVLGIAIAIEAWTCWVAATEFKKSKGDYGWVEAIHISKDPALFTVLFEDTAALLGLLVALIALTLSEYLNLPVLDAVASIIISIILAITAGLLAFECKGLLTGEGASAQVITGINQIIDDCRGIMHVNEVLTLHLGPQDVLLTISLDFEDNLSSGDVEEAISALESRIKGMFPEIRRVFIEAQGWGAHRKESNRQSKA
;
A
#
# COMPACT_ATOMS: atom_id res chain seq x y z
N MET A 1 -1.69 -1.46 -13.78
CA MET A 1 -0.29 -1.88 -14.01
C MET A 1 0.61 -0.82 -13.41
N ALA A 2 1.60 -1.21 -12.58
CA ALA A 2 2.61 -0.24 -12.17
C ALA A 2 3.26 0.34 -13.43
N SER A 3 3.35 1.67 -13.50
CA SER A 3 3.86 2.36 -14.68
C SER A 3 5.37 2.11 -14.84
N PRO A 4 5.96 2.21 -16.05
CA PRO A 4 7.41 2.12 -16.24
C PRO A 4 8.18 3.15 -15.40
N SER A 5 7.58 4.30 -15.10
CA SER A 5 8.11 5.32 -14.21
C SER A 5 8.21 4.83 -12.75
N SER A 6 7.22 4.06 -12.27
CA SER A 6 7.24 3.48 -10.93
C SER A 6 8.41 2.52 -10.72
N ILE A 7 8.71 1.64 -11.70
CA ILE A 7 9.82 0.70 -11.63
C ILE A 7 11.17 1.43 -11.57
N LYS A 8 11.34 2.48 -12.36
CA LYS A 8 12.57 3.29 -12.34
C LYS A 8 12.74 4.01 -11.00
N ALA A 9 11.65 4.54 -10.43
CA ALA A 9 11.66 5.18 -9.13
C ALA A 9 12.04 4.19 -8.01
N ILE A 10 11.45 2.99 -8.00
CA ILE A 10 11.77 1.94 -7.03
C ILE A 10 13.24 1.51 -7.14
N LEU A 11 13.78 1.36 -8.36
CA LEU A 11 15.19 1.00 -8.54
C LEU A 11 16.14 2.10 -8.09
N ALA A 12 15.83 3.38 -8.35
CA ALA A 12 16.63 4.50 -7.87
C ALA A 12 16.62 4.58 -6.33
N ALA A 13 15.44 4.42 -5.72
CA ALA A 13 15.29 4.36 -4.27
C ALA A 13 16.05 3.16 -3.67
N LEU A 14 16.00 1.97 -4.29
CA LEU A 14 16.74 0.79 -3.84
C LEU A 14 18.24 1.05 -3.78
N ILE A 15 18.82 1.65 -4.82
CA ILE A 15 20.25 1.98 -4.86
C ILE A 15 20.57 3.05 -3.80
N GLY A 16 19.76 4.10 -3.71
CA GLY A 16 19.93 5.17 -2.72
C GLY A 16 19.87 4.62 -1.29
N ASN A 17 18.83 3.88 -0.93
CA ASN A 17 18.65 3.32 0.40
C ASN A 17 19.73 2.31 0.77
N SER A 18 20.22 1.51 -0.20
CA SER A 18 21.36 0.60 0.04
C SER A 18 22.65 1.35 0.38
N LEU A 19 22.96 2.46 -0.31
CA LEU A 19 24.12 3.29 -0.01
C LEU A 19 23.98 4.00 1.34
N ILE A 20 22.78 4.50 1.65
CA ILE A 20 22.47 5.12 2.95
C ILE A 20 22.61 4.10 4.07
N ALA A 21 22.10 2.87 3.91
CA ALA A 21 22.22 1.81 4.89
C ALA A 21 23.68 1.52 5.22
N ILE A 22 24.53 1.33 4.20
CA ILE A 22 25.97 1.10 4.39
C ILE A 22 26.61 2.25 5.18
N SER A 23 26.31 3.50 4.82
CA SER A 23 26.87 4.67 5.51
C SER A 23 26.43 4.76 6.97
N LYS A 24 25.13 4.46 7.26
CA LYS A 24 24.59 4.43 8.62
C LYS A 24 25.23 3.34 9.49
N PHE A 25 25.44 2.13 8.95
CA PHE A 25 26.13 1.06 9.69
C PHE A 25 27.59 1.37 9.95
N ILE A 26 28.30 1.97 8.99
CA ILE A 26 29.67 2.43 9.19
C ILE A 26 29.70 3.46 10.33
N ALA A 27 28.82 4.47 10.28
CA ALA A 27 28.74 5.49 11.33
C ALA A 27 28.40 4.87 12.69
N ALA A 28 27.39 3.98 12.77
CA ALA A 28 27.02 3.28 14.00
C ALA A 28 28.19 2.49 14.61
N SER A 29 28.95 1.79 13.77
CA SER A 29 30.10 1.00 14.20
C SER A 29 31.23 1.87 14.77
N TYR A 30 31.46 3.06 14.21
CA TYR A 30 32.49 3.98 14.71
C TYR A 30 32.04 4.76 15.94
N THR A 31 30.76 5.12 16.04
CA THR A 31 30.28 6.04 17.08
C THR A 31 29.62 5.32 18.26
N GLY A 32 29.24 4.05 18.05
CA GLY A 32 28.49 3.26 19.02
C GLY A 32 27.05 3.75 19.24
N SER A 33 26.47 4.60 18.34
CA SER A 33 25.12 5.09 18.45
C SER A 33 24.09 4.01 18.11
N SER A 34 23.16 3.72 19.05
CA SER A 34 22.06 2.79 18.82
C SER A 34 20.98 3.39 17.91
N ALA A 35 20.76 4.70 17.99
CA ALA A 35 19.86 5.37 17.07
C ALA A 35 20.36 5.27 15.61
N MET A 36 21.66 5.45 15.38
CA MET A 36 22.27 5.29 14.06
C MET A 36 22.22 3.82 13.58
N PHE A 37 22.39 2.86 14.48
CA PHE A 37 22.22 1.44 14.17
C PHE A 37 20.77 1.13 13.77
N SER A 38 19.79 1.60 14.55
CA SER A 38 18.36 1.45 14.26
C SER A 38 17.99 2.04 12.90
N GLU A 39 18.51 3.22 12.58
CA GLU A 39 18.33 3.85 11.28
C GLU A 39 19.00 3.05 10.14
N GLY A 40 20.13 2.39 10.39
CA GLY A 40 20.77 1.47 9.45
C GLY A 40 19.92 0.24 9.18
N VAL A 41 19.34 -0.38 10.23
CA VAL A 41 18.39 -1.50 10.12
C VAL A 41 17.17 -1.11 9.30
N HIS A 42 16.58 0.05 9.59
CA HIS A 42 15.44 0.58 8.83
C HIS A 42 15.78 0.67 7.33
N SER A 43 16.89 1.29 6.96
CA SER A 43 17.28 1.44 5.54
C SER A 43 17.58 0.10 4.83
N VAL A 44 18.05 -0.94 5.54
CA VAL A 44 18.18 -2.30 4.97
C VAL A 44 16.80 -2.93 4.75
N VAL A 45 15.91 -2.79 5.71
CA VAL A 45 14.53 -3.29 5.60
C VAL A 45 13.83 -2.63 4.41
N ASP A 46 13.95 -1.31 4.24
CA ASP A 46 13.38 -0.59 3.10
C ASP A 46 13.94 -1.09 1.76
N SER A 47 15.26 -1.31 1.68
CA SER A 47 15.87 -1.90 0.48
C SER A 47 15.30 -3.29 0.17
N GLY A 48 15.10 -4.12 1.20
CA GLY A 48 14.47 -5.43 1.09
C GLY A 48 13.00 -5.33 0.64
N ASN A 49 12.26 -4.39 1.22
CA ASN A 49 10.87 -4.11 0.87
C ASN A 49 10.72 -3.71 -0.59
N GLN A 50 11.60 -2.85 -1.09
CA GLN A 50 11.59 -2.44 -2.49
C GLN A 50 11.83 -3.61 -3.45
N LEU A 51 12.73 -4.56 -3.09
CA LEU A 51 12.92 -5.79 -3.85
C LEU A 51 11.66 -6.65 -3.86
N LEU A 52 10.98 -6.80 -2.71
CA LEU A 52 9.75 -7.57 -2.60
C LEU A 52 8.59 -6.90 -3.36
N LEU A 53 8.47 -5.58 -3.31
CA LEU A 53 7.49 -4.84 -4.12
C LEU A 53 7.74 -5.03 -5.62
N LEU A 54 8.99 -4.94 -6.08
CA LEU A 54 9.35 -5.23 -7.48
C LEU A 54 9.00 -6.66 -7.87
N TYR A 55 9.25 -7.61 -6.98
CA TYR A 55 8.85 -9.00 -7.18
C TYR A 55 7.33 -9.14 -7.28
N GLY A 56 6.58 -8.52 -6.37
CA GLY A 56 5.12 -8.49 -6.38
C GLY A 56 4.55 -7.90 -7.69
N VAL A 57 5.11 -6.77 -8.14
CA VAL A 57 4.77 -6.16 -9.45
C VAL A 57 5.04 -7.12 -10.60
N LYS A 58 6.17 -7.82 -10.59
CA LYS A 58 6.51 -8.80 -11.63
C LYS A 58 5.53 -9.99 -11.61
N ARG A 59 5.23 -10.52 -10.44
CA ARG A 59 4.31 -11.65 -10.24
C ARG A 59 2.87 -11.30 -10.62
N SER A 60 2.39 -10.11 -10.26
CA SER A 60 1.04 -9.67 -10.57
C SER A 60 0.75 -9.54 -12.07
N LYS A 61 1.80 -9.40 -12.90
CA LYS A 61 1.69 -9.33 -14.37
C LYS A 61 1.59 -10.69 -15.05
N LYS A 62 1.74 -11.79 -14.32
CA LYS A 62 1.63 -13.13 -14.88
C LYS A 62 0.22 -13.34 -15.43
N PRO A 63 0.05 -13.86 -16.67
CA PRO A 63 -1.26 -14.12 -17.25
C PRO A 63 -2.02 -15.19 -16.47
N ALA A 64 -3.33 -15.21 -16.63
CA ALA A 64 -4.20 -16.23 -16.09
C ALA A 64 -3.78 -17.64 -16.58
N ASP A 65 -3.93 -18.63 -15.73
CA ASP A 65 -3.72 -20.04 -16.02
C ASP A 65 -4.82 -20.90 -15.38
N SER A 66 -4.77 -22.20 -15.54
CA SER A 66 -5.78 -23.14 -14.99
C SER A 66 -5.88 -23.12 -13.47
N LYS A 67 -4.81 -22.74 -12.75
CA LYS A 67 -4.80 -22.62 -11.27
C LYS A 67 -5.30 -21.25 -10.81
N HIS A 68 -5.07 -20.22 -11.60
CA HIS A 68 -5.45 -18.85 -11.31
C HIS A 68 -6.21 -18.26 -12.52
N PRO A 69 -7.47 -18.64 -12.71
CA PRO A 69 -8.24 -18.28 -13.91
C PRO A 69 -8.51 -16.77 -14.01
N PHE A 70 -8.45 -16.06 -12.89
CA PHE A 70 -8.56 -14.58 -12.86
C PHE A 70 -7.19 -13.87 -12.93
N GLY A 71 -6.08 -14.61 -13.07
CA GLY A 71 -4.73 -14.05 -13.11
C GLY A 71 -4.12 -13.89 -11.70
N TYR A 72 -3.00 -13.20 -11.65
CA TYR A 72 -2.17 -13.07 -10.45
C TYR A 72 -2.16 -11.65 -9.86
N GLY A 73 -3.13 -10.80 -10.21
CA GLY A 73 -3.15 -9.40 -9.77
C GLY A 73 -3.07 -9.22 -8.25
N LYS A 74 -3.68 -10.11 -7.46
CA LYS A 74 -3.64 -10.09 -5.99
C LYS A 74 -2.25 -10.38 -5.38
N GLU A 75 -1.29 -10.91 -6.14
CA GLU A 75 0.09 -11.08 -5.69
C GLU A 75 0.70 -9.76 -5.22
N MET A 76 0.31 -8.65 -5.84
CA MET A 76 0.76 -7.32 -5.41
C MET A 76 0.35 -7.01 -3.97
N TYR A 77 -0.91 -7.28 -3.63
CA TYR A 77 -1.46 -7.07 -2.30
C TYR A 77 -0.80 -7.98 -1.26
N PHE A 78 -0.57 -9.25 -1.64
CA PHE A 78 0.12 -10.21 -0.79
C PHE A 78 1.55 -9.76 -0.46
N TRP A 79 2.35 -9.37 -1.46
CA TRP A 79 3.73 -8.97 -1.22
C TRP A 79 3.83 -7.66 -0.47
N SER A 80 2.92 -6.71 -0.67
CA SER A 80 2.83 -5.49 0.15
C SER A 80 2.48 -5.80 1.61
N PHE A 81 1.63 -6.79 1.86
CA PHE A 81 1.34 -7.26 3.22
C PHE A 81 2.56 -7.93 3.87
N VAL A 82 3.32 -8.74 3.11
CA VAL A 82 4.59 -9.33 3.59
C VAL A 82 5.59 -8.24 3.98
N VAL A 83 5.69 -7.18 3.19
CA VAL A 83 6.52 -5.99 3.50
C VAL A 83 6.12 -5.40 4.85
N ALA A 84 4.82 -5.18 5.09
CA ALA A 84 4.36 -4.65 6.38
C ALA A 84 4.77 -5.56 7.57
N ILE A 85 4.69 -6.89 7.41
CA ILE A 85 5.15 -7.84 8.45
C ILE A 85 6.66 -7.73 8.70
N LEU A 86 7.46 -7.55 7.63
CA LEU A 86 8.91 -7.41 7.76
C LEU A 86 9.30 -6.09 8.43
N ILE A 87 8.64 -4.99 8.12
CA ILE A 87 8.84 -3.72 8.83
C ILE A 87 8.55 -3.90 10.33
N PHE A 88 7.47 -4.59 10.68
CA PHE A 88 7.13 -4.85 12.07
C PHE A 88 8.16 -5.76 12.75
N GLY A 89 8.43 -6.93 12.18
CA GLY A 89 9.25 -7.95 12.84
C GLY A 89 10.75 -7.60 12.85
N LEU A 90 11.30 -7.25 11.70
CA LEU A 90 12.73 -6.93 11.57
C LEU A 90 12.99 -5.45 11.87
N GLY A 91 12.23 -4.53 11.29
CA GLY A 91 12.42 -3.10 11.51
C GLY A 91 12.17 -2.71 12.96
N ALA A 92 10.92 -2.76 13.40
CA ALA A 92 10.54 -2.34 14.76
C ALA A 92 11.13 -3.28 15.81
N GLY A 93 11.11 -4.60 15.60
CA GLY A 93 11.58 -5.58 16.60
C GLY A 93 13.05 -5.43 16.92
N ILE A 94 13.94 -5.31 15.92
CA ILE A 94 15.38 -5.15 16.14
C ILE A 94 15.68 -3.79 16.79
N CYS A 95 15.06 -2.71 16.32
CA CYS A 95 15.24 -1.38 16.91
C CYS A 95 14.79 -1.32 18.37
N PHE A 96 13.68 -1.99 18.71
CA PHE A 96 13.19 -2.08 20.07
C PHE A 96 14.16 -2.86 20.97
N TYR A 97 14.62 -4.02 20.51
CA TYR A 97 15.59 -4.85 21.24
C TYR A 97 16.89 -4.09 21.52
N GLU A 98 17.43 -3.42 20.51
CA GLU A 98 18.66 -2.61 20.64
C GLU A 98 18.46 -1.46 21.63
N GLY A 99 17.33 -0.75 21.55
CA GLY A 99 17.01 0.32 22.49
C GLY A 99 16.93 -0.16 23.94
N ILE A 100 16.21 -1.25 24.22
CA ILE A 100 16.11 -1.83 25.56
C ILE A 100 17.46 -2.33 26.08
N HIS A 101 18.22 -3.02 25.23
CA HIS A 101 19.55 -3.52 25.61
C HIS A 101 20.47 -2.37 26.04
N LYS A 102 20.46 -1.28 25.30
CA LYS A 102 21.35 -0.15 25.52
C LYS A 102 20.89 0.77 26.66
N ILE A 103 19.61 0.79 27.06
CA ILE A 103 19.15 1.46 28.29
C ILE A 103 19.81 0.84 29.51
N SER A 104 20.02 -0.49 29.51
CA SER A 104 20.63 -1.20 30.64
C SER A 104 22.12 -0.90 30.80
N SER A 105 22.79 -0.48 29.73
CA SER A 105 24.23 -0.18 29.72
C SER A 105 24.51 1.01 28.79
N PRO A 106 24.08 2.23 29.13
CA PRO A 106 24.26 3.40 28.29
C PRO A 106 25.74 3.69 28.02
N GLN A 107 26.09 3.77 26.76
CA GLN A 107 27.46 4.14 26.32
C GLN A 107 27.40 5.52 25.67
N PRO A 108 28.33 6.43 25.98
CA PRO A 108 28.39 7.71 25.30
C PRO A 108 28.69 7.48 23.81
N VAL A 109 28.04 8.26 22.96
CA VAL A 109 28.32 8.27 21.51
C VAL A 109 29.70 8.88 21.29
N THR A 110 30.60 8.14 20.64
CA THR A 110 31.92 8.64 20.30
C THR A 110 31.89 9.34 18.94
N ASN A 111 32.65 10.43 18.78
CA ASN A 111 32.76 11.19 17.54
C ASN A 111 31.39 11.55 16.90
N PRO A 112 30.52 12.31 17.60
CA PRO A 112 29.16 12.60 17.14
C PRO A 112 29.12 13.35 15.80
N ILE A 113 30.19 14.03 15.41
CA ILE A 113 30.32 14.74 14.13
C ILE A 113 30.05 13.81 12.95
N ILE A 114 30.51 12.54 13.02
CA ILE A 114 30.28 11.54 11.96
C ILE A 114 28.76 11.28 11.83
N ASN A 115 28.05 11.13 12.95
CA ASN A 115 26.61 10.92 12.93
C ASN A 115 25.85 12.13 12.38
N TYR A 116 26.23 13.35 12.76
CA TYR A 116 25.62 14.57 12.20
C TYR A 116 25.78 14.64 10.68
N PHE A 117 26.96 14.30 10.17
CA PHE A 117 27.23 14.32 8.73
C PHE A 117 26.39 13.28 7.99
N VAL A 118 26.35 12.04 8.50
CA VAL A 118 25.58 10.94 7.88
C VAL A 118 24.08 11.22 7.98
N LEU A 119 23.58 11.67 9.14
CA LEU A 119 22.17 12.07 9.32
C LEU A 119 21.77 13.21 8.38
N GLY A 120 22.63 14.24 8.24
CA GLY A 120 22.35 15.36 7.36
C GLY A 120 22.19 14.94 5.90
N ILE A 121 23.07 14.09 5.39
CA ILE A 121 22.97 13.52 4.03
C ILE A 121 21.73 12.64 3.91
N ALA A 122 21.48 11.76 4.88
CA ALA A 122 20.32 10.87 4.87
C ALA A 122 19.00 11.67 4.86
N ILE A 123 18.86 12.69 5.73
CA ILE A 123 17.68 13.56 5.75
C ILE A 123 17.47 14.25 4.40
N ALA A 124 18.53 14.74 3.76
CA ALA A 124 18.41 15.40 2.46
C ALA A 124 17.91 14.46 1.36
N ILE A 125 18.42 13.22 1.34
CA ILE A 125 18.02 12.20 0.36
C ILE A 125 16.58 11.73 0.64
N GLU A 126 16.27 11.37 1.89
CA GLU A 126 14.93 10.90 2.28
C GLU A 126 13.86 11.99 2.11
N ALA A 127 14.19 13.26 2.37
CA ALA A 127 13.27 14.36 2.10
C ALA A 127 12.97 14.51 0.60
N TRP A 128 13.98 14.27 -0.24
CA TRP A 128 13.78 14.30 -1.68
C TRP A 128 12.95 13.11 -2.18
N THR A 129 13.22 11.88 -1.71
CA THR A 129 12.43 10.69 -2.08
C THR A 129 10.99 10.80 -1.60
N CYS A 130 10.78 11.21 -0.35
CA CYS A 130 9.46 11.48 0.22
C CYS A 130 8.69 12.55 -0.58
N TRP A 131 9.36 13.63 -0.99
CA TRP A 131 8.74 14.64 -1.84
C TRP A 131 8.32 14.09 -3.21
N VAL A 132 9.15 13.23 -3.81
CA VAL A 132 8.82 12.55 -5.08
C VAL A 132 7.63 11.62 -4.88
N ALA A 133 7.64 10.76 -3.84
CA ALA A 133 6.53 9.87 -3.51
C ALA A 133 5.22 10.64 -3.26
N ALA A 134 5.28 11.72 -2.46
CA ALA A 134 4.13 12.58 -2.18
C ALA A 134 3.59 13.25 -3.45
N THR A 135 4.47 13.66 -4.37
CA THR A 135 4.08 14.28 -5.63
C THR A 135 3.38 13.28 -6.56
N GLU A 136 3.89 12.04 -6.64
CA GLU A 136 3.24 10.98 -7.43
C GLU A 136 1.90 10.58 -6.81
N PHE A 137 1.81 10.46 -5.48
CA PHE A 137 0.56 10.19 -4.79
C PHE A 137 -0.46 11.32 -4.98
N LYS A 138 -0.02 12.58 -4.95
CA LYS A 138 -0.87 13.75 -5.21
C LYS A 138 -1.52 13.72 -6.60
N LYS A 139 -0.82 13.22 -7.62
CA LYS A 139 -1.39 13.04 -8.97
C LYS A 139 -2.48 11.97 -9.00
N SER A 140 -2.34 10.93 -8.18
CA SER A 140 -3.29 9.82 -8.10
C SER A 140 -4.51 10.11 -7.24
N LYS A 141 -4.39 10.98 -6.22
CA LYS A 141 -5.44 11.21 -5.22
C LYS A 141 -6.64 12.03 -5.72
N GLY A 142 -6.51 12.76 -6.84
CA GLY A 142 -7.57 13.67 -7.30
C GLY A 142 -7.89 14.75 -6.27
N ASP A 143 -9.19 15.02 -6.05
CA ASP A 143 -9.68 16.04 -5.13
C ASP A 143 -9.85 15.55 -3.67
N TYR A 144 -9.57 14.28 -3.41
CA TYR A 144 -9.71 13.68 -2.07
C TYR A 144 -8.68 14.23 -1.06
N GLY A 145 -9.02 14.22 0.23
CA GLY A 145 -8.06 14.43 1.31
C GLY A 145 -6.97 13.34 1.34
N TRP A 146 -5.83 13.61 1.99
CA TRP A 146 -4.72 12.64 2.01
C TRP A 146 -5.11 11.30 2.64
N VAL A 147 -5.78 11.32 3.80
CA VAL A 147 -6.22 10.11 4.51
C VAL A 147 -7.27 9.35 3.71
N GLU A 148 -8.26 10.06 3.19
CA GLU A 148 -9.31 9.47 2.36
C GLU A 148 -8.73 8.86 1.08
N ALA A 149 -7.78 9.56 0.44
CA ALA A 149 -7.11 9.06 -0.75
C ALA A 149 -6.32 7.77 -0.51
N ILE A 150 -5.73 7.59 0.67
CA ILE A 150 -5.05 6.36 1.05
C ILE A 150 -6.04 5.20 1.13
N HIS A 151 -7.16 5.38 1.85
CA HIS A 151 -8.21 4.35 1.98
C HIS A 151 -8.88 4.00 0.65
N ILE A 152 -9.00 4.98 -0.25
CA ILE A 152 -9.58 4.75 -1.60
C ILE A 152 -8.55 4.14 -2.55
N SER A 153 -7.26 4.35 -2.30
CA SER A 153 -6.18 3.88 -3.19
C SER A 153 -6.15 2.36 -3.25
N LYS A 154 -6.14 1.84 -4.47
CA LYS A 154 -6.03 0.39 -4.73
C LYS A 154 -4.63 -0.01 -5.21
N ASP A 155 -3.67 0.92 -5.16
CA ASP A 155 -2.25 0.67 -5.48
C ASP A 155 -1.40 0.68 -4.20
N PRO A 156 -1.18 -0.49 -3.58
CA PRO A 156 -0.43 -0.58 -2.33
C PRO A 156 1.02 -0.16 -2.46
N ALA A 157 1.65 -0.30 -3.64
CA ALA A 157 3.03 0.12 -3.81
C ALA A 157 3.22 1.62 -3.62
N LEU A 158 2.23 2.41 -4.04
CA LEU A 158 2.32 3.87 -4.00
C LEU A 158 2.23 4.39 -2.55
N PHE A 159 1.26 3.90 -1.77
CA PHE A 159 1.14 4.35 -0.39
C PHE A 159 2.19 3.70 0.53
N THR A 160 2.67 2.48 0.23
CA THR A 160 3.77 1.84 0.99
C THR A 160 5.02 2.71 0.94
N VAL A 161 5.48 3.12 -0.24
CA VAL A 161 6.66 4.00 -0.39
C VAL A 161 6.45 5.32 0.36
N LEU A 162 5.27 5.93 0.26
CA LEU A 162 4.99 7.18 0.98
C LEU A 162 5.05 7.01 2.50
N PHE A 163 4.53 5.91 3.04
CA PHE A 163 4.58 5.62 4.47
C PHE A 163 6.00 5.31 4.94
N GLU A 164 6.76 4.52 4.16
CA GLU A 164 8.15 4.17 4.45
C GLU A 164 9.03 5.43 4.50
N ASP A 165 9.00 6.26 3.45
CA ASP A 165 9.79 7.50 3.39
C ASP A 165 9.40 8.50 4.51
N THR A 166 8.11 8.58 4.86
CA THR A 166 7.66 9.42 5.98
C THR A 166 8.19 8.90 7.31
N ALA A 167 8.14 7.58 7.54
CA ALA A 167 8.67 6.96 8.75
C ALA A 167 10.19 7.13 8.84
N ALA A 168 10.92 6.98 7.72
CA ALA A 168 12.36 7.22 7.64
C ALA A 168 12.73 8.64 8.02
N LEU A 169 12.03 9.65 7.47
CA LEU A 169 12.25 11.05 7.85
C LEU A 169 12.00 11.31 9.34
N LEU A 170 10.91 10.77 9.88
CA LEU A 170 10.60 10.91 11.31
C LEU A 170 11.67 10.24 12.18
N GLY A 171 12.13 9.05 11.81
CA GLY A 171 13.20 8.33 12.49
C GLY A 171 14.52 9.13 12.50
N LEU A 172 14.92 9.67 11.33
CA LEU A 172 16.10 10.50 11.19
C LEU A 172 16.03 11.77 12.04
N LEU A 173 14.87 12.42 12.11
CA LEU A 173 14.67 13.60 12.97
C LEU A 173 14.78 13.22 14.45
N VAL A 174 14.19 12.10 14.86
CA VAL A 174 14.31 11.59 16.24
C VAL A 174 15.76 11.29 16.58
N ALA A 175 16.50 10.62 15.69
CA ALA A 175 17.93 10.33 15.88
C ALA A 175 18.76 11.63 16.01
N LEU A 176 18.49 12.62 15.16
CA LEU A 176 19.18 13.91 15.19
C LEU A 176 18.91 14.68 16.50
N ILE A 177 17.66 14.75 16.93
CA ILE A 177 17.26 15.41 18.18
C ILE A 177 17.90 14.71 19.38
N ALA A 178 17.82 13.37 19.42
CA ALA A 178 18.37 12.60 20.52
C ALA A 178 19.89 12.72 20.61
N LEU A 179 20.60 12.69 19.47
CA LEU A 179 22.05 12.91 19.41
C LEU A 179 22.41 14.27 19.97
N THR A 180 21.73 15.32 19.55
CA THR A 180 21.98 16.69 20.00
C THR A 180 21.69 16.87 21.50
N LEU A 181 20.58 16.34 21.99
CA LEU A 181 20.21 16.42 23.39
C LEU A 181 21.15 15.56 24.27
N SER A 182 21.55 14.38 23.80
CA SER A 182 22.49 13.50 24.48
C SER A 182 23.85 14.18 24.72
N GLU A 183 24.34 14.91 23.70
CA GLU A 183 25.59 15.65 23.80
C GLU A 183 25.43 16.89 24.72
N TYR A 184 24.38 17.66 24.53
CA TYR A 184 24.15 18.89 25.33
C TYR A 184 23.89 18.62 26.82
N LEU A 185 23.12 17.58 27.14
CA LEU A 185 22.74 17.20 28.51
C LEU A 185 23.73 16.24 29.14
N ASN A 186 24.69 15.68 28.41
CA ASN A 186 25.57 14.59 28.83
C ASN A 186 24.80 13.35 29.32
N LEU A 187 23.69 13.01 28.63
CA LEU A 187 22.81 11.88 28.95
C LEU A 187 22.83 10.83 27.84
N PRO A 188 23.75 9.85 27.86
CA PRO A 188 23.89 8.84 26.81
C PRO A 188 22.63 7.96 26.62
N VAL A 189 21.75 7.87 27.63
CA VAL A 189 20.52 7.11 27.56
C VAL A 189 19.56 7.63 26.49
N LEU A 190 19.65 8.89 26.09
CA LEU A 190 18.77 9.48 25.07
C LEU A 190 18.96 8.84 23.70
N ASP A 191 20.14 8.37 23.36
CA ASP A 191 20.40 7.61 22.13
C ASP A 191 19.63 6.26 22.12
N ALA A 192 19.60 5.58 23.27
CA ALA A 192 18.80 4.36 23.41
C ALA A 192 17.28 4.63 23.38
N VAL A 193 16.83 5.72 23.99
CA VAL A 193 15.43 6.16 23.94
C VAL A 193 15.00 6.47 22.49
N ALA A 194 15.89 7.08 21.69
CA ALA A 194 15.62 7.31 20.29
C ALA A 194 15.35 6.02 19.51
N SER A 195 16.15 4.97 19.74
CA SER A 195 15.92 3.66 19.12
C SER A 195 14.54 3.09 19.44
N ILE A 196 14.05 3.27 20.67
CA ILE A 196 12.70 2.85 21.06
C ILE A 196 11.64 3.69 20.36
N ILE A 197 11.82 5.01 20.28
CA ILE A 197 10.88 5.89 19.56
C ILE A 197 10.82 5.51 18.07
N ILE A 198 11.97 5.27 17.43
CA ILE A 198 12.08 4.80 16.04
C ILE A 198 11.32 3.48 15.89
N SER A 199 11.51 2.52 16.82
CA SER A 199 10.78 1.25 16.76
C SER A 199 9.27 1.42 16.84
N ILE A 200 8.77 2.35 17.65
CA ILE A 200 7.34 2.67 17.76
C ILE A 200 6.81 3.28 16.45
N ILE A 201 7.56 4.20 15.86
CA ILE A 201 7.20 4.79 14.54
C ILE A 201 7.06 3.67 13.50
N LEU A 202 8.04 2.76 13.41
CA LEU A 202 8.02 1.64 12.48
C LEU A 202 6.86 0.67 12.76
N ALA A 203 6.56 0.37 14.04
CA ALA A 203 5.45 -0.50 14.41
C ALA A 203 4.09 0.11 14.00
N ILE A 204 3.90 1.42 14.20
CA ILE A 204 2.68 2.13 13.77
C ILE A 204 2.56 2.10 12.25
N THR A 205 3.63 2.43 11.54
CA THR A 205 3.68 2.40 10.08
C THR A 205 3.34 1.02 9.53
N ALA A 206 3.96 -0.02 10.08
CA ALA A 206 3.67 -1.41 9.71
C ALA A 206 2.22 -1.80 9.98
N GLY A 207 1.65 -1.39 11.11
CA GLY A 207 0.25 -1.63 11.45
C GLY A 207 -0.72 -0.98 10.46
N LEU A 208 -0.46 0.27 10.08
CA LEU A 208 -1.25 0.98 9.06
C LEU A 208 -1.16 0.29 7.70
N LEU A 209 0.05 -0.05 7.25
CA LEU A 209 0.25 -0.77 5.98
C LEU A 209 -0.43 -2.14 5.98
N ALA A 210 -0.32 -2.90 7.07
CA ALA A 210 -0.97 -4.20 7.20
C ALA A 210 -2.49 -4.07 7.14
N PHE A 211 -3.05 -3.05 7.77
CA PHE A 211 -4.49 -2.78 7.76
C PHE A 211 -5.01 -2.50 6.35
N GLU A 212 -4.37 -1.60 5.62
CA GLU A 212 -4.74 -1.25 4.23
C GLU A 212 -4.57 -2.45 3.29
N CYS A 213 -3.43 -3.14 3.36
CA CYS A 213 -3.18 -4.31 2.52
C CYS A 213 -4.13 -5.47 2.81
N LYS A 214 -4.57 -5.65 4.07
CA LYS A 214 -5.55 -6.67 4.46
C LYS A 214 -6.87 -6.46 3.73
N GLY A 215 -7.40 -5.22 3.70
CA GLY A 215 -8.64 -4.90 3.00
C GLY A 215 -8.58 -5.32 1.53
N LEU A 216 -7.51 -4.94 0.85
CA LEU A 216 -7.28 -5.31 -0.56
C LEU A 216 -7.15 -6.83 -0.78
N LEU A 217 -6.51 -7.55 0.14
CA LEU A 217 -6.40 -9.01 0.07
C LEU A 217 -7.74 -9.71 0.25
N THR A 218 -8.55 -9.26 1.22
CA THR A 218 -9.85 -9.88 1.53
C THR A 218 -10.89 -9.58 0.46
N GLY A 219 -10.73 -8.52 -0.32
CA GLY A 219 -11.55 -8.23 -1.47
C GLY A 219 -12.40 -6.97 -1.33
N GLU A 220 -11.75 -5.83 -1.38
CA GLU A 220 -12.47 -4.55 -1.45
C GLU A 220 -13.15 -4.34 -2.79
N GLY A 221 -14.31 -3.69 -2.75
CA GLY A 221 -15.06 -3.25 -3.93
C GLY A 221 -14.46 -2.01 -4.59
N ALA A 222 -15.02 -1.65 -5.76
CA ALA A 222 -14.72 -0.40 -6.44
C ALA A 222 -15.21 0.81 -5.62
N SER A 223 -14.69 2.00 -5.95
CA SER A 223 -15.09 3.24 -5.27
C SER A 223 -16.59 3.55 -5.46
N ALA A 224 -17.17 4.28 -4.51
CA ALA A 224 -18.56 4.71 -4.59
C ALA A 224 -18.87 5.48 -5.89
N GLN A 225 -17.90 6.24 -6.43
CA GLN A 225 -18.07 6.95 -7.71
C GLN A 225 -18.23 6.00 -8.88
N VAL A 226 -17.43 4.91 -8.93
CA VAL A 226 -17.54 3.88 -9.97
C VAL A 226 -18.87 3.18 -9.88
N ILE A 227 -19.32 2.79 -8.68
CA ILE A 227 -20.62 2.14 -8.47
C ILE A 227 -21.78 3.06 -8.88
N THR A 228 -21.72 4.35 -8.50
CA THR A 228 -22.72 5.33 -8.92
C THR A 228 -22.77 5.48 -10.44
N GLY A 229 -21.61 5.57 -11.09
CA GLY A 229 -21.56 5.67 -12.54
C GLY A 229 -22.06 4.41 -13.25
N ILE A 230 -21.79 3.21 -12.70
CA ILE A 230 -22.34 1.94 -13.22
C ILE A 230 -23.88 1.98 -13.13
N ASN A 231 -24.43 2.37 -11.98
CA ASN A 231 -25.89 2.46 -11.80
C ASN A 231 -26.53 3.45 -12.80
N GLN A 232 -25.89 4.61 -13.02
CA GLN A 232 -26.37 5.56 -14.05
C GLN A 232 -26.38 4.96 -15.46
N ILE A 233 -25.33 4.17 -15.81
CA ILE A 233 -25.29 3.50 -17.11
C ILE A 233 -26.42 2.46 -17.22
N ILE A 234 -26.73 1.74 -16.14
CA ILE A 234 -27.80 0.75 -16.11
C ILE A 234 -29.16 1.44 -16.22
N ASP A 235 -29.39 2.51 -15.47
CA ASP A 235 -30.65 3.28 -15.48
C ASP A 235 -30.97 3.86 -16.87
N ASP A 236 -29.97 4.18 -17.67
CA ASP A 236 -30.12 4.63 -19.05
C ASP A 236 -30.46 3.50 -20.04
N CYS A 237 -30.36 2.22 -19.65
CA CYS A 237 -30.61 1.08 -20.51
C CYS A 237 -32.09 0.73 -20.54
N ARG A 238 -32.68 0.63 -21.77
CA ARG A 238 -34.08 0.21 -21.95
C ARG A 238 -34.20 -1.29 -21.72
N GLY A 239 -35.36 -1.72 -21.23
CA GLY A 239 -35.66 -3.13 -21.05
C GLY A 239 -35.20 -3.71 -19.72
N ILE A 240 -34.57 -2.92 -18.84
CA ILE A 240 -34.21 -3.29 -17.48
C ILE A 240 -35.31 -2.78 -16.53
N MET A 241 -35.98 -3.69 -15.82
CA MET A 241 -37.00 -3.36 -14.84
C MET A 241 -36.42 -3.06 -13.47
N HIS A 242 -35.40 -3.85 -13.07
CA HIS A 242 -34.83 -3.76 -11.73
C HIS A 242 -33.36 -4.14 -11.71
N VAL A 243 -32.59 -3.42 -10.90
CA VAL A 243 -31.22 -3.80 -10.53
C VAL A 243 -31.31 -4.58 -9.23
N ASN A 244 -31.07 -5.88 -9.30
CA ASN A 244 -31.14 -6.75 -8.13
C ASN A 244 -29.91 -6.55 -7.24
N GLU A 245 -28.70 -6.57 -7.83
CA GLU A 245 -27.45 -6.47 -7.12
C GLU A 245 -26.32 -6.01 -8.05
N VAL A 246 -25.40 -5.20 -7.50
CA VAL A 246 -24.14 -4.80 -8.16
C VAL A 246 -22.99 -5.06 -7.20
N LEU A 247 -22.13 -6.04 -7.52
CA LEU A 247 -20.96 -6.39 -6.74
C LEU A 247 -19.69 -6.12 -7.53
N THR A 248 -18.69 -5.60 -6.85
CA THR A 248 -17.37 -5.37 -7.44
C THR A 248 -16.28 -5.97 -6.56
N LEU A 249 -15.23 -6.46 -7.18
CA LEU A 249 -14.09 -7.04 -6.47
C LEU A 249 -12.78 -6.64 -7.16
N HIS A 250 -11.87 -6.04 -6.43
CA HIS A 250 -10.51 -5.80 -6.92
C HIS A 250 -9.71 -7.11 -7.00
N LEU A 251 -9.28 -7.46 -8.20
CA LEU A 251 -8.35 -8.56 -8.49
C LEU A 251 -6.90 -8.04 -8.62
N GLY A 252 -6.73 -6.72 -8.67
CA GLY A 252 -5.49 -6.00 -8.75
C GLY A 252 -5.76 -4.49 -8.85
N PRO A 253 -4.73 -3.62 -8.80
CA PRO A 253 -4.90 -2.17 -8.79
C PRO A 253 -5.71 -1.59 -9.96
N GLN A 254 -5.64 -2.24 -11.12
CA GLN A 254 -6.37 -1.86 -12.35
C GLN A 254 -7.10 -3.06 -12.95
N ASP A 255 -7.58 -3.96 -12.13
CA ASP A 255 -8.32 -5.15 -12.55
C ASP A 255 -9.47 -5.38 -11.59
N VAL A 256 -10.67 -4.93 -11.99
CA VAL A 256 -11.92 -5.05 -11.25
C VAL A 256 -12.81 -6.06 -11.93
N LEU A 257 -13.31 -7.00 -11.14
CA LEU A 257 -14.42 -7.87 -11.49
C LEU A 257 -15.72 -7.16 -11.11
N LEU A 258 -16.64 -7.08 -12.05
CA LEU A 258 -18.00 -6.59 -11.83
C LEU A 258 -18.98 -7.73 -12.07
N THR A 259 -19.87 -7.94 -11.14
CA THR A 259 -21.02 -8.83 -11.28
C THR A 259 -22.30 -8.04 -11.06
N ILE A 260 -23.26 -8.21 -11.95
CA ILE A 260 -24.55 -7.51 -11.90
C ILE A 260 -25.66 -8.53 -12.04
N SER A 261 -26.69 -8.46 -11.22
CA SER A 261 -27.93 -9.20 -11.40
C SER A 261 -29.04 -8.23 -11.77
N LEU A 262 -29.69 -8.47 -12.92
CA LEU A 262 -30.70 -7.61 -13.51
C LEU A 262 -31.99 -8.36 -13.76
N ASP A 263 -33.08 -7.69 -13.51
CA ASP A 263 -34.45 -8.11 -13.91
C ASP A 263 -34.84 -7.38 -15.21
N PHE A 264 -35.06 -8.15 -16.26
CA PHE A 264 -35.43 -7.65 -17.59
C PHE A 264 -36.95 -7.70 -17.78
N GLU A 265 -37.48 -6.88 -18.69
CA GLU A 265 -38.90 -6.92 -19.05
C GLU A 265 -39.29 -8.29 -19.63
N ASP A 266 -40.42 -8.83 -19.17
CA ASP A 266 -40.93 -10.16 -19.55
C ASP A 266 -41.22 -10.33 -21.05
N ASN A 267 -41.40 -9.20 -21.77
CA ASN A 267 -41.73 -9.17 -23.19
C ASN A 267 -40.49 -9.20 -24.11
N LEU A 268 -39.29 -9.15 -23.57
CA LEU A 268 -38.05 -9.21 -24.35
C LEU A 268 -37.76 -10.63 -24.81
N SER A 269 -37.29 -10.77 -26.03
CA SER A 269 -36.73 -12.04 -26.49
C SER A 269 -35.33 -12.28 -25.89
N SER A 270 -34.86 -13.54 -25.89
CA SER A 270 -33.51 -13.85 -25.45
C SER A 270 -32.41 -13.07 -26.24
N GLY A 271 -32.68 -12.82 -27.53
CA GLY A 271 -31.78 -12.04 -28.36
C GLY A 271 -31.71 -10.56 -27.95
N ASP A 272 -32.83 -9.97 -27.57
CA ASP A 272 -32.87 -8.58 -27.08
C ASP A 272 -32.11 -8.45 -25.76
N VAL A 273 -32.23 -9.44 -24.87
CA VAL A 273 -31.48 -9.49 -23.59
C VAL A 273 -29.97 -9.63 -23.85
N GLU A 274 -29.54 -10.50 -24.77
CA GLU A 274 -28.12 -10.66 -25.14
C GLU A 274 -27.54 -9.36 -25.71
N GLU A 275 -28.30 -8.65 -26.55
CA GLU A 275 -27.88 -7.36 -27.13
C GLU A 275 -27.79 -6.28 -26.04
N ALA A 276 -28.74 -6.20 -25.12
CA ALA A 276 -28.74 -5.27 -24.00
C ALA A 276 -27.53 -5.52 -23.08
N ILE A 277 -27.23 -6.79 -22.76
CA ILE A 277 -26.06 -7.17 -21.96
C ILE A 277 -24.75 -6.75 -22.65
N SER A 278 -24.63 -7.01 -23.96
CA SER A 278 -23.43 -6.68 -24.73
C SER A 278 -23.22 -5.16 -24.83
N ALA A 279 -24.29 -4.40 -25.02
CA ALA A 279 -24.25 -2.95 -25.05
C ALA A 279 -23.85 -2.36 -23.68
N LEU A 280 -24.41 -2.90 -22.58
CA LEU A 280 -24.13 -2.49 -21.23
C LEU A 280 -22.67 -2.76 -20.87
N GLU A 281 -22.16 -3.96 -21.16
CA GLU A 281 -20.74 -4.32 -20.95
C GLU A 281 -19.80 -3.37 -21.70
N SER A 282 -20.09 -3.07 -22.96
CA SER A 282 -19.28 -2.16 -23.79
C SER A 282 -19.26 -0.74 -23.22
N ARG A 283 -20.43 -0.21 -22.79
CA ARG A 283 -20.54 1.12 -22.17
C ARG A 283 -19.77 1.20 -20.84
N ILE A 284 -19.92 0.20 -19.98
CA ILE A 284 -19.23 0.14 -18.68
C ILE A 284 -17.72 0.11 -18.89
N LYS A 285 -17.21 -0.81 -19.74
CA LYS A 285 -15.75 -0.91 -20.01
C LYS A 285 -15.20 0.32 -20.71
N GLY A 286 -16.00 1.01 -21.50
CA GLY A 286 -15.62 2.27 -22.14
C GLY A 286 -15.47 3.42 -21.14
N MET A 287 -16.31 3.48 -20.11
CA MET A 287 -16.28 4.54 -19.09
C MET A 287 -15.29 4.22 -17.94
N PHE A 288 -15.16 2.94 -17.58
CA PHE A 288 -14.33 2.47 -16.47
C PHE A 288 -13.32 1.41 -16.98
N PRO A 289 -12.16 1.82 -17.52
CA PRO A 289 -11.17 0.91 -18.11
C PRO A 289 -10.56 -0.10 -17.12
N GLU A 290 -10.66 0.16 -15.81
CA GLU A 290 -10.26 -0.76 -14.75
C GLU A 290 -11.20 -1.96 -14.61
N ILE A 291 -12.45 -1.87 -15.06
CA ILE A 291 -13.42 -2.97 -15.09
C ILE A 291 -13.11 -3.87 -16.28
N ARG A 292 -12.35 -4.91 -16.05
CA ARG A 292 -11.90 -5.82 -17.12
C ARG A 292 -12.85 -6.97 -17.38
N ARG A 293 -13.56 -7.41 -16.34
CA ARG A 293 -14.50 -8.53 -16.42
C ARG A 293 -15.84 -8.11 -15.90
N VAL A 294 -16.87 -8.37 -16.70
CA VAL A 294 -18.26 -8.10 -16.36
C VAL A 294 -19.03 -9.40 -16.53
N PHE A 295 -19.75 -9.81 -15.49
CA PHE A 295 -20.70 -10.89 -15.55
C PHE A 295 -22.06 -10.31 -15.23
N ILE A 296 -23.02 -10.53 -16.12
CA ILE A 296 -24.41 -10.03 -15.97
C ILE A 296 -25.32 -11.23 -15.92
N GLU A 297 -26.03 -11.37 -14.81
CA GLU A 297 -27.06 -12.38 -14.60
C GLU A 297 -28.43 -11.78 -14.92
N ALA A 298 -29.23 -12.49 -15.70
CA ALA A 298 -30.63 -12.18 -15.91
C ALA A 298 -31.45 -12.99 -14.91
N GLN A 299 -31.99 -12.34 -13.86
CA GLN A 299 -32.74 -12.98 -12.78
C GLN A 299 -33.92 -12.11 -12.36
N GLY A 300 -35.13 -12.68 -12.40
CA GLY A 300 -36.31 -11.95 -11.95
C GLY A 300 -36.25 -11.58 -10.46
N TRP A 301 -36.66 -10.37 -10.12
CA TRP A 301 -36.65 -9.80 -8.77
C TRP A 301 -37.23 -10.72 -7.68
N GLY A 302 -38.34 -11.40 -7.99
CA GLY A 302 -38.98 -12.31 -7.04
C GLY A 302 -38.12 -13.53 -6.68
N ALA A 303 -37.34 -14.03 -7.61
CA ALA A 303 -36.41 -15.15 -7.39
C ALA A 303 -35.19 -14.70 -6.58
N HIS A 304 -34.58 -13.59 -6.97
CA HIS A 304 -33.45 -12.99 -6.27
C HIS A 304 -33.77 -12.70 -4.79
N ARG A 305 -34.90 -12.08 -4.50
CA ARG A 305 -35.32 -11.77 -3.12
C ARG A 305 -35.52 -13.02 -2.25
N LYS A 306 -35.99 -14.14 -2.82
CA LYS A 306 -36.17 -15.40 -2.08
C LYS A 306 -34.81 -16.00 -1.72
N GLU A 307 -33.80 -15.89 -2.60
CA GLU A 307 -32.48 -16.40 -2.42
C GLU A 307 -31.67 -15.57 -1.41
N SER A 308 -31.70 -14.27 -1.53
CA SER A 308 -31.08 -13.32 -0.59
C SER A 308 -31.60 -13.51 0.85
N ASN A 309 -32.91 -13.73 1.02
CA ASN A 309 -33.51 -14.02 2.32
C ASN A 309 -33.11 -15.39 2.91
N ARG A 310 -32.71 -16.35 2.09
CA ARG A 310 -32.16 -17.65 2.56
C ARG A 310 -30.72 -17.49 3.03
N GLN A 311 -29.90 -16.74 2.31
CA GLN A 311 -28.48 -16.50 2.67
C GLN A 311 -28.35 -15.67 3.94
N SER A 312 -29.25 -14.72 4.20
CA SER A 312 -29.23 -13.90 5.43
C SER A 312 -29.66 -14.66 6.71
N LYS A 313 -30.20 -15.87 6.56
CA LYS A 313 -30.63 -16.74 7.68
C LYS A 313 -29.69 -17.90 7.96
N ALA A 314 -28.68 -18.13 7.14
CA ALA A 314 -27.61 -19.13 7.28
C ALA A 314 -26.34 -18.53 7.90
#